data_527f2c02cefade09c2d4adebf2b3d2ee
#
_entry.id   527f2c02cefade09c2d4adebf2b3d2ee
#
_cell.length_a   1.000
_cell.length_b   1.000
_cell.length_c   1.000
_cell.angle_alpha   90.00
_cell.angle_beta   90.00
_cell.angle_gamma   90.00
#
_symmetry.space_group_name_H-M   'P 1'
#
loop_
_entity.id
_entity.type
_entity.pdbx_description
1 polymer ?
#
loop_
_entity_poly.entity_id
_entity_poly.type
_entity_poly.pdbx_seq_one_letter_code
_entity_poly.pdbx_strand_id
1 'polypeptide(L)'
;MHALGAYARFLTPRKISPFTEGYIIFLFNSILATDLTDILQQTGPVARGVLAILLLFSLISWAMIFQKWGMFGRIRRQSNQFLHVFRATRSVANPQALTTSSSPFATVYAAGYRELQAQVGGLAPNPHPPKLKSLSAVTVSMQLASADEVRRVEKGMSWLATTGSVTPFIGLFGTVWGIIDAFAGLGSAGAASLRAVAPGIAEALITTAAGLATAIPAVIFYNQFLQNIRDLAQRLDNFAMEVTALVEKAFN
;
A
#
# COMPACT_ATOMS: atom_id res chain seq x y z
N MET A 1 -23.78 15.48 -23.24
CA MET A 1 -24.04 15.69 -21.79
C MET A 1 -24.14 14.41 -20.97
N HIS A 2 -24.23 13.20 -21.54
CA HIS A 2 -24.38 11.94 -20.81
C HIS A 2 -23.06 11.28 -20.32
N ALA A 3 -21.89 11.69 -20.79
CA ALA A 3 -20.60 11.08 -20.42
C ALA A 3 -20.02 11.60 -19.08
N LEU A 4 -20.40 12.79 -18.65
CA LEU A 4 -19.90 13.40 -17.38
C LEU A 4 -20.52 12.76 -16.12
N GLY A 5 -21.71 12.15 -16.22
CA GLY A 5 -22.38 11.51 -15.10
C GLY A 5 -21.80 10.14 -14.71
N ALA A 6 -21.15 9.43 -15.64
CA ALA A 6 -20.54 8.13 -15.40
C ALA A 6 -19.18 8.26 -14.64
N TYR A 7 -18.44 9.33 -14.90
CA TYR A 7 -17.14 9.59 -14.26
C TYR A 7 -17.27 10.01 -12.78
N ALA A 8 -18.38 10.65 -12.41
CA ALA A 8 -18.61 11.09 -11.02
C ALA A 8 -18.81 9.90 -10.05
N ARG A 9 -19.35 8.77 -10.51
CA ARG A 9 -19.59 7.58 -9.68
C ARG A 9 -18.32 6.79 -9.34
N PHE A 10 -17.23 6.93 -10.11
CA PHE A 10 -15.95 6.29 -9.83
C PHE A 10 -15.08 7.04 -8.80
N LEU A 11 -15.50 8.23 -8.39
CA LEU A 11 -14.74 9.10 -7.47
C LEU A 11 -15.19 9.01 -6.00
N THR A 12 -16.25 8.24 -5.70
CA THR A 12 -16.62 8.02 -4.31
C THR A 12 -15.64 7.02 -3.67
N PRO A 13 -15.06 7.34 -2.49
CA PRO A 13 -14.32 6.35 -1.76
C PRO A 13 -15.28 5.20 -1.45
N ARG A 14 -14.95 3.99 -1.88
CA ARG A 14 -15.60 2.83 -1.29
C ARG A 14 -15.34 2.92 0.20
N LYS A 15 -16.33 3.40 0.96
CA LYS A 15 -16.29 3.37 2.43
C LYS A 15 -15.97 1.93 2.79
N ILE A 16 -14.86 1.73 3.50
CA ILE A 16 -14.66 0.48 4.24
C ILE A 16 -15.96 0.33 5.00
N SER A 17 -16.64 -0.80 4.82
CA SER A 17 -17.95 -0.97 5.43
C SER A 17 -17.78 -0.80 6.94
N PRO A 18 -18.71 -0.14 7.65
CA PRO A 18 -18.61 0.03 9.11
C PRO A 18 -18.49 -1.31 9.84
N PHE A 19 -18.82 -2.40 9.17
CA PHE A 19 -18.66 -3.77 9.64
C PHE A 19 -17.19 -4.19 9.77
N THR A 20 -16.32 -3.72 8.89
CA THR A 20 -14.88 -4.05 8.91
C THR A 20 -14.14 -3.28 10.01
N GLU A 21 -14.51 -2.02 10.26
CA GLU A 21 -13.92 -1.23 11.36
C GLU A 21 -14.34 -1.79 12.73
N GLY A 22 -15.61 -2.12 12.91
CA GLY A 22 -16.12 -2.70 14.16
C GLY A 22 -15.49 -4.06 14.48
N TYR A 23 -15.27 -4.89 13.47
CA TYR A 23 -14.69 -6.23 13.65
C TYR A 23 -13.18 -6.15 14.01
N ILE A 24 -12.44 -5.24 13.39
CA ILE A 24 -11.03 -5.02 13.69
C ILE A 24 -10.84 -4.46 15.11
N ILE A 25 -11.67 -3.49 15.51
CA ILE A 25 -11.64 -2.91 16.86
C ILE A 25 -12.06 -3.94 17.91
N PHE A 26 -13.06 -4.77 17.60
CA PHE A 26 -13.50 -5.85 18.49
C PHE A 26 -12.42 -6.91 18.70
N LEU A 27 -11.75 -7.37 17.62
CA LEU A 27 -10.63 -8.32 17.73
C LEU A 27 -9.45 -7.72 18.52
N PHE A 28 -9.14 -6.45 18.26
CA PHE A 28 -8.04 -5.76 18.94
C PHE A 28 -8.34 -5.56 20.43
N ASN A 29 -9.57 -5.18 20.79
CA ASN A 29 -9.99 -5.00 22.17
C ASN A 29 -10.13 -6.33 22.92
N SER A 30 -10.55 -7.40 22.24
CA SER A 30 -10.67 -8.75 22.84
C SER A 30 -9.29 -9.34 23.15
N ILE A 31 -8.27 -9.06 22.35
CA ILE A 31 -6.89 -9.51 22.59
C ILE A 31 -6.22 -8.68 23.71
N LEU A 32 -6.58 -7.37 23.82
CA LEU A 32 -6.05 -6.49 24.87
C LEU A 32 -6.70 -6.69 26.24
N ALA A 33 -7.93 -7.22 26.30
CA ALA A 33 -8.66 -7.41 27.55
C ALA A 33 -8.26 -8.67 28.34
N THR A 34 -7.49 -9.58 27.72
CA THR A 34 -6.87 -10.70 28.43
C THR A 34 -5.57 -10.16 29.04
N ASP A 35 -5.36 -10.40 30.34
CA ASP A 35 -4.15 -9.98 31.06
C ASP A 35 -2.90 -10.53 30.35
N LEU A 36 -2.39 -9.80 29.36
CA LEU A 36 -1.20 -10.17 28.57
C LEU A 36 0.02 -10.41 29.48
N THR A 37 0.07 -9.74 30.63
CA THR A 37 1.12 -9.92 31.63
C THR A 37 1.06 -11.31 32.27
N ASP A 38 -0.12 -11.82 32.61
CA ASP A 38 -0.29 -13.13 33.24
C ASP A 38 -0.03 -14.28 32.25
N ILE A 39 -0.47 -14.09 30.99
CA ILE A 39 -0.17 -15.04 29.92
C ILE A 39 1.34 -15.11 29.67
N LEU A 40 2.03 -13.97 29.56
CA LEU A 40 3.46 -13.91 29.32
C LEU A 40 4.29 -14.48 30.48
N GLN A 41 3.82 -14.40 31.73
CA GLN A 41 4.52 -14.94 32.87
C GLN A 41 4.44 -16.47 32.97
N GLN A 42 3.33 -17.05 32.55
CA GLN A 42 3.11 -18.50 32.57
C GLN A 42 3.64 -19.21 31.32
N THR A 43 3.85 -18.49 30.24
CA THR A 43 4.25 -19.02 28.92
C THR A 43 5.71 -19.46 28.89
N GLY A 44 6.00 -20.60 28.25
CA GLY A 44 7.35 -21.12 28.06
C GLY A 44 8.27 -20.18 27.25
N PRO A 45 9.61 -20.32 27.37
CA PRO A 45 10.56 -19.36 26.76
C PRO A 45 10.45 -19.30 25.23
N VAL A 46 10.17 -20.40 24.56
CA VAL A 46 10.02 -20.45 23.10
C VAL A 46 8.74 -19.73 22.66
N ALA A 47 7.62 -19.99 23.34
CA ALA A 47 6.36 -19.33 23.03
C ALA A 47 6.44 -17.81 23.28
N ARG A 48 7.15 -17.35 24.32
CA ARG A 48 7.46 -15.92 24.53
C ARG A 48 8.24 -15.33 23.35
N GLY A 49 9.26 -16.05 22.86
CA GLY A 49 10.03 -15.64 21.68
C GLY A 49 9.15 -15.49 20.45
N VAL A 50 8.27 -16.46 20.20
CA VAL A 50 7.30 -16.43 19.10
C VAL A 50 6.36 -15.23 19.21
N LEU A 51 5.76 -15.01 20.38
CA LEU A 51 4.86 -13.87 20.62
C LEU A 51 5.57 -12.52 20.46
N ALA A 52 6.83 -12.41 20.92
CA ALA A 52 7.64 -11.20 20.75
C ALA A 52 7.91 -10.91 19.26
N ILE A 53 8.25 -11.93 18.46
CA ILE A 53 8.44 -11.81 17.02
C ILE A 53 7.14 -11.37 16.34
N LEU A 54 6.01 -12.00 16.65
CA LEU A 54 4.71 -11.63 16.11
C LEU A 54 4.30 -10.21 16.47
N LEU A 55 4.59 -9.77 17.70
CA LEU A 55 4.36 -8.39 18.12
C LEU A 55 5.18 -7.40 17.30
N LEU A 56 6.46 -7.69 17.04
CA LEU A 56 7.30 -6.85 16.19
C LEU A 56 6.76 -6.76 14.76
N PHE A 57 6.38 -7.89 14.15
CA PHE A 57 5.74 -7.91 12.84
C PHE A 57 4.45 -7.09 12.82
N SER A 58 3.63 -7.21 13.86
CA SER A 58 2.39 -6.45 14.02
C SER A 58 2.65 -4.95 14.08
N LEU A 59 3.56 -4.50 14.96
CA LEU A 59 3.89 -3.07 15.12
C LEU A 59 4.41 -2.46 13.83
N ILE A 60 5.35 -3.14 13.14
CA ILE A 60 5.89 -2.65 11.86
C ILE A 60 4.79 -2.59 10.81
N SER A 61 3.91 -3.62 10.73
CA SER A 61 2.82 -3.65 9.76
C SER A 61 1.82 -2.52 10.00
N TRP A 62 1.42 -2.26 11.23
CA TRP A 62 0.54 -1.14 11.55
C TRP A 62 1.18 0.22 11.23
N ALA A 63 2.47 0.40 11.56
CA ALA A 63 3.20 1.62 11.20
C ALA A 63 3.17 1.85 9.67
N MET A 64 3.41 0.80 8.89
CA MET A 64 3.35 0.87 7.43
C MET A 64 1.94 1.14 6.90
N ILE A 65 0.92 0.51 7.48
CA ILE A 65 -0.49 0.73 7.11
C ILE A 65 -0.84 2.20 7.29
N PHE A 66 -0.57 2.80 8.45
CA PHE A 66 -0.86 4.21 8.71
C PHE A 66 -0.08 5.16 7.80
N GLN A 67 1.22 4.88 7.56
CA GLN A 67 2.04 5.66 6.65
C GLN A 67 1.47 5.63 5.21
N LYS A 68 1.13 4.45 4.71
CA LYS A 68 0.56 4.27 3.36
C LYS A 68 -0.81 4.93 3.23
N TRP A 69 -1.67 4.76 4.23
CA TRP A 69 -2.99 5.41 4.24
C TRP A 69 -2.87 6.92 4.10
N GLY A 70 -2.02 7.55 4.92
CA GLY A 70 -1.77 9.00 4.82
C GLY A 70 -1.18 9.42 3.48
N MET A 71 -0.26 8.60 2.92
CA MET A 71 0.34 8.84 1.60
C MET A 71 -0.71 8.81 0.49
N PHE A 72 -1.57 7.79 0.42
CA PHE A 72 -2.62 7.69 -0.60
C PHE A 72 -3.65 8.81 -0.49
N GLY A 73 -4.02 9.21 0.73
CA GLY A 73 -4.89 10.37 0.95
C GLY A 73 -4.30 11.66 0.38
N ARG A 74 -3.01 11.89 0.61
CA ARG A 74 -2.27 13.05 0.09
C ARG A 74 -2.17 13.01 -1.44
N ILE A 75 -1.74 11.88 -2.00
CA ILE A 75 -1.64 11.69 -3.46
C ILE A 75 -2.98 11.99 -4.12
N ARG A 76 -4.08 11.45 -3.61
CA ARG A 76 -5.41 11.65 -4.16
C ARG A 76 -5.81 13.12 -4.17
N ARG A 77 -5.59 13.84 -3.05
CA ARG A 77 -5.94 15.26 -2.93
C ARG A 77 -5.11 16.11 -3.93
N GLN A 78 -3.80 15.91 -3.95
CA GLN A 78 -2.89 16.66 -4.82
C GLN A 78 -3.16 16.36 -6.31
N SER A 79 -3.42 15.10 -6.65
CA SER A 79 -3.74 14.68 -8.03
C SER A 79 -5.03 15.31 -8.53
N ASN A 80 -6.08 15.34 -7.70
CA ASN A 80 -7.34 15.97 -8.09
C ASN A 80 -7.20 17.47 -8.30
N GLN A 81 -6.43 18.14 -7.45
CA GLN A 81 -6.14 19.59 -7.62
C GLN A 81 -5.39 19.84 -8.92
N PHE A 82 -4.33 19.08 -9.19
CA PHE A 82 -3.57 19.21 -10.42
C PHE A 82 -4.41 18.98 -11.68
N LEU A 83 -5.15 17.87 -11.74
CA LEU A 83 -5.98 17.52 -12.89
C LEU A 83 -7.08 18.56 -13.13
N HIS A 84 -7.63 19.17 -12.09
CA HIS A 84 -8.61 20.23 -12.23
C HIS A 84 -8.01 21.47 -12.92
N VAL A 85 -6.84 21.91 -12.47
CA VAL A 85 -6.14 23.06 -13.07
C VAL A 85 -5.69 22.75 -14.50
N PHE A 86 -5.10 21.57 -14.73
CA PHE A 86 -4.64 21.15 -16.05
C PHE A 86 -5.77 21.14 -17.09
N ARG A 87 -6.92 20.53 -16.75
CA ARG A 87 -8.07 20.45 -17.67
C ARG A 87 -8.78 21.77 -17.88
N ALA A 88 -8.70 22.70 -16.92
CA ALA A 88 -9.22 24.05 -17.08
C ALA A 88 -8.39 24.86 -18.08
N THR A 89 -7.07 24.69 -18.11
CA THR A 89 -6.15 25.44 -18.96
C THR A 89 -6.23 25.01 -20.44
N ARG A 90 -6.55 23.74 -20.73
CA ARG A 90 -6.70 23.16 -22.10
C ARG A 90 -5.55 23.45 -23.08
N SER A 91 -4.37 23.78 -22.59
CA SER A 91 -3.20 24.09 -23.40
C SER A 91 -1.95 23.50 -22.79
N VAL A 92 -0.90 23.30 -23.62
CA VAL A 92 0.42 22.86 -23.14
C VAL A 92 1.09 24.06 -22.48
N ALA A 93 0.86 24.21 -21.17
CA ALA A 93 1.42 25.29 -20.36
C ALA A 93 2.66 24.84 -19.59
N ASN A 94 3.50 25.80 -19.20
CA ASN A 94 4.66 25.50 -18.35
C ASN A 94 4.20 24.81 -17.05
N PRO A 95 4.82 23.67 -16.64
CA PRO A 95 4.48 22.97 -15.42
C PRO A 95 4.48 23.84 -14.16
N GLN A 96 5.40 24.81 -14.09
CA GLN A 96 5.48 25.75 -12.97
C GLN A 96 4.27 26.68 -12.85
N ALA A 97 3.60 26.97 -13.97
CA ALA A 97 2.37 27.77 -13.98
C ALA A 97 1.13 26.95 -13.56
N LEU A 98 1.18 25.61 -13.69
CA LEU A 98 0.05 24.76 -13.39
C LEU A 98 -0.09 24.46 -11.91
N THR A 99 1.02 24.26 -11.18
CA THR A 99 0.97 23.96 -9.74
C THR A 99 2.35 23.89 -9.10
N THR A 100 2.40 24.24 -7.82
CA THR A 100 3.51 23.97 -6.89
C THR A 100 3.37 22.59 -6.25
N SER A 101 2.37 21.78 -6.61
CA SER A 101 2.08 20.53 -5.92
C SER A 101 2.95 19.36 -6.38
N SER A 102 3.42 18.59 -5.42
CA SER A 102 4.23 17.36 -5.62
C SER A 102 3.35 16.15 -5.95
N SER A 103 2.46 16.29 -6.95
CA SER A 103 1.57 15.22 -7.40
C SER A 103 2.29 14.30 -8.41
N PRO A 104 2.05 12.98 -8.41
CA PRO A 104 2.55 12.07 -9.45
C PRO A 104 2.21 12.53 -10.87
N PHE A 105 1.02 13.09 -11.08
CA PHE A 105 0.59 13.65 -12.36
C PHE A 105 1.43 14.86 -12.77
N ALA A 106 1.79 15.73 -11.83
CA ALA A 106 2.66 16.87 -12.09
C ALA A 106 4.07 16.40 -12.48
N THR A 107 4.59 15.35 -11.86
CA THR A 107 5.90 14.76 -12.19
C THR A 107 5.90 14.20 -13.61
N VAL A 108 4.87 13.43 -13.97
CA VAL A 108 4.70 12.85 -15.31
C VAL A 108 4.57 13.97 -16.38
N TYR A 109 3.75 14.97 -16.11
CA TYR A 109 3.61 16.12 -17.01
C TYR A 109 4.92 16.87 -17.19
N ALA A 110 5.65 17.14 -16.11
CA ALA A 110 6.93 17.83 -16.15
C ALA A 110 8.01 17.05 -16.93
N ALA A 111 7.96 15.71 -16.91
CA ALA A 111 8.86 14.89 -17.73
C ALA A 111 8.57 15.05 -19.22
N GLY A 112 7.31 14.95 -19.62
CA GLY A 112 6.89 15.15 -21.01
C GLY A 112 7.18 16.58 -21.50
N TYR A 113 6.92 17.59 -20.66
CA TYR A 113 7.18 18.97 -21.00
C TYR A 113 8.68 19.29 -21.16
N ARG A 114 9.55 18.71 -20.32
CA ARG A 114 11.01 18.84 -20.49
C ARG A 114 11.49 18.24 -21.80
N GLU A 115 10.99 17.08 -22.17
CA GLU A 115 11.32 16.45 -23.45
C GLU A 115 10.82 17.31 -24.64
N LEU A 116 9.60 17.83 -24.55
CA LEU A 116 9.05 18.75 -25.53
C LEU A 116 9.94 20.00 -25.69
N GLN A 117 10.34 20.63 -24.58
CA GLN A 117 11.24 21.80 -24.61
C GLN A 117 12.60 21.47 -25.22
N ALA A 118 13.18 20.30 -24.93
CA ALA A 118 14.45 19.88 -25.49
C ALA A 118 14.39 19.74 -27.02
N GLN A 119 13.24 19.29 -27.52
CA GLN A 119 13.03 19.18 -28.98
C GLN A 119 12.78 20.53 -29.68
N VAL A 120 12.03 21.39 -29.03
CA VAL A 120 11.67 22.71 -29.58
C VAL A 120 12.77 23.77 -29.36
N GLY A 121 13.40 23.77 -28.16
CA GLY A 121 14.42 24.74 -27.76
C GLY A 121 15.79 24.53 -28.40
N GLY A 122 16.05 23.34 -28.97
CA GLY A 122 17.30 23.04 -29.73
C GLY A 122 17.31 23.52 -31.17
N LEU A 123 16.23 24.17 -31.63
CA LEU A 123 16.15 24.76 -32.96
C LEU A 123 16.58 26.22 -32.83
N ALA A 124 17.70 26.59 -33.49
CA ALA A 124 18.10 27.97 -33.72
C ALA A 124 16.92 28.78 -34.30
N PRO A 125 16.91 30.12 -34.18
CA PRO A 125 15.81 30.96 -34.66
C PRO A 125 15.61 30.75 -36.18
N ASN A 126 14.68 29.84 -36.48
CA ASN A 126 14.30 29.50 -37.84
C ASN A 126 12.93 30.16 -38.12
N PRO A 127 12.71 30.77 -39.30
CA PRO A 127 11.44 31.45 -39.63
C PRO A 127 10.26 30.49 -39.82
N HIS A 128 10.45 29.16 -39.62
CA HIS A 128 9.39 28.17 -39.74
C HIS A 128 8.88 27.80 -38.37
N PRO A 129 7.56 27.53 -38.20
CA PRO A 129 7.00 27.05 -36.92
C PRO A 129 7.76 25.82 -36.41
N PRO A 130 8.06 25.76 -35.14
CA PRO A 130 8.84 24.65 -34.57
C PRO A 130 8.09 23.32 -34.81
N LYS A 131 8.68 22.45 -35.63
CA LYS A 131 8.15 21.09 -35.83
C LYS A 131 8.65 20.17 -34.74
N LEU A 132 7.71 19.43 -34.14
CA LEU A 132 8.03 18.38 -33.17
C LEU A 132 8.82 17.27 -33.86
N LYS A 133 10.01 16.94 -33.37
CA LYS A 133 10.86 15.89 -33.96
C LYS A 133 10.30 14.49 -33.72
N SER A 134 9.76 14.24 -32.52
CA SER A 134 9.24 12.93 -32.13
C SER A 134 8.23 13.04 -31.01
N LEU A 135 6.96 12.84 -31.32
CA LEU A 135 5.89 12.73 -30.35
C LEU A 135 6.06 11.49 -29.46
N SER A 136 6.59 10.41 -30.05
CA SER A 136 6.86 9.15 -29.31
C SER A 136 7.89 9.35 -28.19
N ALA A 137 8.91 10.18 -28.36
CA ALA A 137 9.89 10.47 -27.32
C ALA A 137 9.26 11.18 -26.12
N VAL A 138 8.32 12.10 -26.34
CA VAL A 138 7.55 12.76 -25.27
C VAL A 138 6.70 11.74 -24.51
N THR A 139 6.03 10.86 -25.25
CA THR A 139 5.21 9.79 -24.64
C THR A 139 6.05 8.82 -23.79
N VAL A 140 7.18 8.37 -24.32
CA VAL A 140 8.11 7.48 -23.62
C VAL A 140 8.66 8.14 -22.35
N SER A 141 9.03 9.42 -22.41
CA SER A 141 9.49 10.19 -21.24
C SER A 141 8.43 10.23 -20.12
N MET A 142 7.15 10.42 -20.48
CA MET A 142 6.05 10.39 -19.53
C MET A 142 5.80 8.97 -18.97
N GLN A 143 5.89 7.94 -19.80
CA GLN A 143 5.73 6.54 -19.35
C GLN A 143 6.83 6.12 -18.37
N LEU A 144 8.08 6.51 -18.61
CA LEU A 144 9.17 6.27 -17.68
C LEU A 144 8.94 6.97 -16.34
N ALA A 145 8.52 8.23 -16.36
CA ALA A 145 8.18 8.97 -15.15
C ALA A 145 6.97 8.36 -14.42
N SER A 146 5.97 7.85 -15.16
CA SER A 146 4.82 7.11 -14.60
C SER A 146 5.28 5.86 -13.85
N ALA A 147 6.13 5.05 -14.49
CA ALA A 147 6.67 3.83 -13.89
C ALA A 147 7.48 4.13 -12.61
N ASP A 148 8.27 5.20 -12.60
CA ASP A 148 9.04 5.61 -11.42
C ASP A 148 8.15 6.06 -10.26
N GLU A 149 7.09 6.82 -10.55
CA GLU A 149 6.11 7.24 -9.54
C GLU A 149 5.35 6.03 -8.95
N VAL A 150 4.95 5.07 -9.78
CA VAL A 150 4.31 3.82 -9.33
C VAL A 150 5.26 3.05 -8.42
N ARG A 151 6.52 2.84 -8.84
CA ARG A 151 7.55 2.17 -8.05
C ARG A 151 7.79 2.84 -6.71
N ARG A 152 7.78 4.18 -6.67
CA ARG A 152 7.92 4.97 -5.44
C ARG A 152 6.77 4.70 -4.46
N VAL A 153 5.55 4.61 -4.98
CA VAL A 153 4.36 4.33 -4.16
C VAL A 153 4.32 2.86 -3.71
N GLU A 154 4.83 1.94 -4.51
CA GLU A 154 4.88 0.51 -4.21
C GLU A 154 5.93 0.15 -3.15
N LYS A 155 6.96 0.96 -2.99
CA LYS A 155 8.07 0.72 -2.05
C LYS A 155 7.55 0.35 -0.66
N GLY A 156 8.04 -0.79 -0.14
CA GLY A 156 7.68 -1.32 1.18
C GLY A 156 6.43 -2.22 1.21
N MET A 157 5.68 -2.35 0.10
CA MET A 157 4.51 -3.24 0.06
C MET A 157 4.87 -4.71 0.30
N SER A 158 6.07 -5.14 -0.10
CA SER A 158 6.57 -6.50 0.11
C SER A 158 6.58 -6.91 1.59
N TRP A 159 6.79 -5.96 2.52
CA TRP A 159 6.74 -6.25 3.95
C TRP A 159 5.35 -6.71 4.39
N LEU A 160 4.28 -6.02 3.97
CA LEU A 160 2.91 -6.42 4.30
C LEU A 160 2.56 -7.79 3.70
N ALA A 161 3.01 -8.06 2.46
CA ALA A 161 2.85 -9.37 1.84
C ALA A 161 3.56 -10.47 2.64
N THR A 162 4.81 -10.23 3.04
CA THR A 162 5.61 -11.16 3.85
C THR A 162 4.96 -11.37 5.21
N THR A 163 4.53 -10.32 5.90
CA THR A 163 3.83 -10.44 7.18
C THR A 163 2.59 -11.31 7.03
N GLY A 164 1.75 -11.04 6.03
CA GLY A 164 0.52 -11.80 5.82
C GLY A 164 0.74 -13.28 5.50
N SER A 165 1.84 -13.62 4.82
CA SER A 165 2.15 -14.99 4.43
C SER A 165 2.95 -15.77 5.50
N VAL A 166 3.81 -15.11 6.26
CA VAL A 166 4.77 -15.77 7.16
C VAL A 166 4.25 -15.89 8.60
N THR A 167 3.55 -14.85 9.10
CA THR A 167 3.15 -14.84 10.53
C THR A 167 2.19 -15.96 10.94
N PRO A 168 1.29 -16.51 10.08
CA PRO A 168 0.51 -17.69 10.43
C PRO A 168 1.40 -18.92 10.70
N PHE A 169 2.47 -19.09 9.92
CA PHE A 169 3.41 -20.20 10.09
C PHE A 169 4.28 -20.04 11.34
N ILE A 170 4.65 -18.79 11.69
CA ILE A 170 5.33 -18.50 12.96
C ILE A 170 4.41 -18.85 14.13
N GLY A 171 3.11 -18.51 14.05
CA GLY A 171 2.13 -18.91 15.05
C GLY A 171 1.95 -20.43 15.15
N LEU A 172 1.87 -21.11 14.01
CA LEU A 172 1.80 -22.57 13.95
C LEU A 172 3.05 -23.24 14.55
N PHE A 173 4.24 -22.71 14.27
CA PHE A 173 5.47 -23.17 14.91
C PHE A 173 5.37 -23.09 16.44
N GLY A 174 4.82 -21.99 16.97
CA GLY A 174 4.59 -21.80 18.39
C GLY A 174 3.66 -22.87 18.99
N THR A 175 2.58 -23.25 18.26
CA THR A 175 1.69 -24.35 18.73
C THR A 175 2.37 -25.68 18.72
N VAL A 176 3.06 -26.03 17.66
CA VAL A 176 3.77 -27.34 17.59
C VAL A 176 4.78 -27.45 18.72
N TRP A 177 5.58 -26.43 18.96
CA TRP A 177 6.55 -26.42 20.04
C TRP A 177 5.90 -26.49 21.41
N GLY A 178 4.86 -25.69 21.68
CA GLY A 178 4.17 -25.68 22.96
C GLY A 178 3.49 -27.03 23.31
N ILE A 179 2.96 -27.70 22.29
CA ILE A 179 2.41 -29.07 22.49
C ILE A 179 3.53 -30.07 22.84
N ILE A 180 4.67 -30.00 22.13
CA ILE A 180 5.84 -30.84 22.42
C ILE A 180 6.30 -30.64 23.87
N ASP A 181 6.41 -29.38 24.29
CA ASP A 181 6.87 -29.02 25.65
C ASP A 181 5.89 -29.52 26.72
N ALA A 182 4.57 -29.35 26.48
CA ALA A 182 3.53 -29.82 27.38
C ALA A 182 3.59 -31.37 27.58
N PHE A 183 3.81 -32.14 26.50
CA PHE A 183 3.92 -33.59 26.59
C PHE A 183 5.28 -34.06 27.14
N ALA A 184 6.36 -33.32 26.90
CA ALA A 184 7.67 -33.63 27.50
C ALA A 184 7.62 -33.48 29.04
N GLY A 185 6.91 -32.45 29.53
CA GLY A 185 6.68 -32.29 30.98
C GLY A 185 5.88 -33.44 31.62
N LEU A 186 4.95 -34.04 30.89
CA LEU A 186 4.15 -35.16 31.37
C LEU A 186 4.99 -36.42 31.60
N GLY A 187 5.97 -36.69 30.72
CA GLY A 187 6.86 -37.84 30.83
C GLY A 187 7.75 -37.80 32.07
N SER A 188 8.07 -36.64 32.59
CA SER A 188 8.92 -36.45 33.78
C SER A 188 8.15 -36.48 35.11
N ALA A 189 6.83 -36.24 35.10
CA ALA A 189 6.04 -36.07 36.33
C ALA A 189 5.38 -37.37 36.88
N GLY A 190 5.50 -38.48 36.20
CA GLY A 190 5.05 -39.81 36.67
C GLY A 190 3.53 -39.98 36.85
N ALA A 191 2.73 -38.98 36.68
CA ALA A 191 1.27 -39.00 36.78
C ALA A 191 0.65 -38.43 35.49
N ALA A 192 0.16 -39.30 34.61
CA ALA A 192 -0.54 -38.92 33.38
C ALA A 192 -1.89 -38.29 33.69
N SER A 193 -1.90 -36.97 33.94
CA SER A 193 -3.12 -36.20 34.16
C SER A 193 -3.31 -35.16 33.07
N LEU A 194 -4.48 -35.17 32.43
CA LEU A 194 -4.87 -34.15 31.43
C LEU A 194 -4.77 -32.73 32.00
N ARG A 195 -4.94 -32.55 33.30
CA ARG A 195 -4.77 -31.27 34.00
C ARG A 195 -3.34 -30.72 33.91
N ALA A 196 -2.35 -31.57 33.78
CA ALA A 196 -0.94 -31.16 33.72
C ALA A 196 -0.58 -30.56 32.35
N VAL A 197 -1.19 -31.02 31.26
CA VAL A 197 -0.88 -30.56 29.89
C VAL A 197 -1.82 -29.48 29.40
N ALA A 198 -3.02 -29.33 29.96
CA ALA A 198 -4.02 -28.39 29.49
C ALA A 198 -3.53 -26.93 29.42
N PRO A 199 -2.79 -26.39 30.42
CA PRO A 199 -2.26 -25.02 30.33
C PRO A 199 -1.30 -24.85 29.16
N GLY A 200 -0.34 -25.76 28.95
CA GLY A 200 0.63 -25.69 27.86
C GLY A 200 -0.02 -25.77 26.47
N ILE A 201 -1.09 -26.58 26.33
CA ILE A 201 -1.87 -26.63 25.09
C ILE A 201 -2.61 -25.31 24.87
N ALA A 202 -3.21 -24.72 25.90
CA ALA A 202 -3.89 -23.44 25.81
C ALA A 202 -2.93 -22.31 25.36
N GLU A 203 -1.75 -22.26 25.98
CA GLU A 203 -0.69 -21.31 25.60
C GLU A 203 -0.24 -21.49 24.14
N ALA A 204 -0.06 -22.75 23.73
CA ALA A 204 0.27 -23.05 22.35
C ALA A 204 -0.76 -22.48 21.37
N LEU A 205 -2.05 -22.67 21.60
CA LEU A 205 -3.12 -22.17 20.75
C LEU A 205 -3.14 -20.64 20.67
N ILE A 206 -2.75 -19.92 21.72
CA ILE A 206 -2.63 -18.46 21.73
C ILE A 206 -1.59 -17.98 20.71
N THR A 207 -0.48 -18.68 20.53
CA THR A 207 0.54 -18.29 19.55
C THR A 207 0.01 -18.33 18.12
N THR A 208 -0.80 -19.34 17.77
CA THR A 208 -1.45 -19.39 16.45
C THR A 208 -2.50 -18.28 16.30
N ALA A 209 -3.31 -18.03 17.32
CA ALA A 209 -4.27 -16.92 17.28
C ALA A 209 -3.57 -15.58 17.09
N ALA A 210 -2.44 -15.33 17.75
CA ALA A 210 -1.62 -14.14 17.59
C ALA A 210 -1.03 -14.02 16.17
N GLY A 211 -0.56 -15.15 15.61
CA GLY A 211 -0.06 -15.21 14.22
C GLY A 211 -1.13 -14.81 13.20
N LEU A 212 -2.34 -15.33 13.35
CA LEU A 212 -3.50 -15.00 12.51
C LEU A 212 -3.95 -13.55 12.70
N ALA A 213 -4.00 -13.07 13.95
CA ALA A 213 -4.37 -11.67 14.25
C ALA A 213 -3.39 -10.67 13.64
N THR A 214 -2.11 -11.03 13.51
CA THR A 214 -1.09 -10.23 12.84
C THR A 214 -1.23 -10.29 11.30
N ALA A 215 -1.49 -11.48 10.76
CA ALA A 215 -1.57 -11.72 9.33
C ALA A 215 -2.79 -11.06 8.66
N ILE A 216 -3.96 -11.19 9.26
CA ILE A 216 -5.24 -10.78 8.66
C ILE A 216 -5.24 -9.30 8.27
N PRO A 217 -4.91 -8.34 9.16
CA PRO A 217 -4.83 -6.94 8.77
C PRO A 217 -3.79 -6.68 7.68
N ALA A 218 -2.61 -7.32 7.76
CA ALA A 218 -1.54 -7.15 6.79
C ALA A 218 -2.00 -7.54 5.38
N VAL A 219 -2.69 -8.68 5.22
CA VAL A 219 -3.23 -9.15 3.94
C VAL A 219 -4.33 -8.23 3.42
N ILE A 220 -5.25 -7.81 4.28
CA ILE A 220 -6.36 -6.92 3.88
C ILE A 220 -5.81 -5.60 3.33
N PHE A 221 -4.93 -4.95 4.07
CA PHE A 221 -4.37 -3.66 3.66
C PHE A 221 -3.39 -3.78 2.49
N TYR A 222 -2.62 -4.87 2.41
CA TYR A 222 -1.81 -5.16 1.24
C TYR A 222 -2.65 -5.18 -0.04
N ASN A 223 -3.73 -5.96 -0.06
CA ASN A 223 -4.61 -6.07 -1.21
C ASN A 223 -5.27 -4.72 -1.56
N GLN A 224 -5.72 -3.97 -0.54
CA GLN A 224 -6.32 -2.65 -0.74
C GLN A 224 -5.31 -1.65 -1.33
N PHE A 225 -4.09 -1.61 -0.83
CA PHE A 225 -3.06 -0.72 -1.36
C PHE A 225 -2.59 -1.14 -2.74
N LEU A 226 -2.47 -2.45 -3.00
CA LEU A 226 -2.12 -2.96 -4.33
C LEU A 226 -3.15 -2.52 -5.38
N GLN A 227 -4.44 -2.53 -5.03
CA GLN A 227 -5.49 -2.02 -5.90
C GLN A 227 -5.35 -0.52 -6.15
N ASN A 228 -5.11 0.27 -5.11
CA ASN A 228 -4.88 1.71 -5.24
C ASN A 228 -3.66 2.04 -6.11
N ILE A 229 -2.59 1.22 -6.06
CA ILE A 229 -1.40 1.37 -6.91
C ILE A 229 -1.74 1.10 -8.37
N ARG A 230 -2.47 0.02 -8.66
CA ARG A 230 -2.92 -0.32 -10.02
C ARG A 230 -3.81 0.77 -10.61
N ASP A 231 -4.76 1.28 -9.82
CA ASP A 231 -5.63 2.37 -10.24
C ASP A 231 -4.83 3.66 -10.51
N LEU A 232 -3.82 3.96 -9.69
CA LEU A 232 -2.92 5.09 -9.92
C LEU A 232 -2.14 4.92 -11.22
N ALA A 233 -1.53 3.75 -11.46
CA ALA A 233 -0.77 3.44 -12.67
C ALA A 233 -1.61 3.67 -13.92
N GLN A 234 -2.81 3.08 -13.96
CA GLN A 234 -3.72 3.23 -15.10
C GLN A 234 -4.14 4.69 -15.32
N ARG A 235 -4.39 5.43 -14.25
CA ARG A 235 -4.71 6.87 -14.35
C ARG A 235 -3.56 7.71 -14.87
N LEU A 236 -2.31 7.39 -14.49
CA LEU A 236 -1.11 8.06 -15.01
C LEU A 236 -0.92 7.76 -16.50
N ASP A 237 -1.13 6.52 -16.93
CA ASP A 237 -1.04 6.12 -18.34
C ASP A 237 -2.10 6.81 -19.20
N ASN A 238 -3.35 6.84 -18.72
CA ASN A 238 -4.43 7.58 -19.39
C ASN A 238 -4.12 9.08 -19.48
N PHE A 239 -3.53 9.66 -18.44
CA PHE A 239 -3.11 11.05 -18.41
C PHE A 239 -1.96 11.33 -19.41
N ALA A 240 -0.99 10.41 -19.51
CA ALA A 240 0.09 10.53 -20.50
C ALA A 240 -0.48 10.56 -21.93
N MET A 241 -1.48 9.71 -22.22
CA MET A 241 -2.18 9.74 -23.52
C MET A 241 -2.96 11.04 -23.73
N GLU A 242 -3.64 11.56 -22.70
CA GLU A 242 -4.34 12.85 -22.75
C GLU A 242 -3.38 14.01 -23.11
N VAL A 243 -2.20 14.04 -22.48
CA VAL A 243 -1.16 15.04 -22.76
C VAL A 243 -0.59 14.88 -24.16
N THR A 244 -0.31 13.64 -24.58
CA THR A 244 0.21 13.35 -25.94
C THR A 244 -0.74 13.87 -27.01
N ALA A 245 -2.04 13.63 -26.86
CA ALA A 245 -3.06 14.13 -27.80
C ALA A 245 -3.12 15.66 -27.83
N LEU A 246 -2.94 16.33 -26.67
CA LEU A 246 -2.87 17.81 -26.63
C LEU A 246 -1.61 18.35 -27.31
N VAL A 247 -0.46 17.71 -27.14
CA VAL A 247 0.80 18.07 -27.81
C VAL A 247 0.66 17.88 -29.32
N GLU A 248 0.13 16.75 -29.77
CA GLU A 248 -0.11 16.48 -31.18
C GLU A 248 -0.99 17.57 -31.81
N LYS A 249 -2.09 17.94 -31.17
CA LYS A 249 -2.98 18.99 -31.64
C LYS A 249 -2.33 20.40 -31.67
N ALA A 250 -1.36 20.67 -30.81
CA ALA A 250 -0.68 21.96 -30.73
C ALA A 250 0.42 22.13 -31.80
N PHE A 251 0.94 21.03 -32.34
CA PHE A 251 2.07 21.02 -33.29
C PHE A 251 1.72 20.48 -34.69
N ASN A 252 0.49 20.02 -34.92
CA ASN A 252 -0.10 19.72 -36.22
C ASN A 252 -0.95 20.91 -36.68
#